data_98b40f6c01930dea2d90f2880d84f936
#
_entry.id   98b40f6c01930dea2d90f2880d84f936
#
_cell.length_a   1.000
_cell.length_b   1.000
_cell.length_c   1.000
_cell.angle_alpha   90.00
_cell.angle_beta   90.00
_cell.angle_gamma   90.00
#
_symmetry.space_group_name_H-M   'P 1'
#
loop_
_entity.id
_entity.type
_entity.pdbx_description
1 polymer ?
#
loop_
_entity_poly.entity_id
_entity_poly.type
_entity_poly.pdbx_seq_one_letter_code
_entity_poly.pdbx_strand_id
1 'polypeptide(L)'
;AIDAYNYVLAKGEITVHYFDSRIELINTRYAKITENINYTQKELSDLQKDYNIAINELGRNSNTVPLIKNLARLEAFYLGNDSLAVALLEEAIAMRSIKPADKAECKIELADIYLMTGDVWEATLLYSQVEKDKDFKNEPLGHLAKFKNAKLSYYIGEFDWAKAQLDVLKAATSKLIANDAMELSLLISDNIDPVDSSTVALAMFAS
;
A
#
# COMPACT_ATOMS: atom_id res chain seq x y z
N ALA A 1 13.72 -13.55 -16.28
CA ALA A 1 13.51 -13.84 -14.84
C ALA A 1 12.56 -15.03 -14.66
N ILE A 2 11.31 -14.98 -15.15
CA ILE A 2 10.28 -16.03 -14.97
C ILE A 2 10.78 -17.43 -15.34
N ASP A 3 11.43 -17.59 -16.50
CA ASP A 3 11.93 -18.89 -16.96
C ASP A 3 13.04 -19.46 -16.07
N ALA A 4 13.88 -18.59 -15.48
CA ALA A 4 14.91 -19.00 -14.53
C ALA A 4 14.30 -19.55 -13.23
N TYR A 5 13.27 -18.88 -12.70
CA TYR A 5 12.57 -19.36 -11.51
C TYR A 5 11.84 -20.68 -11.79
N ASN A 6 11.13 -20.79 -12.92
CA ASN A 6 10.48 -22.03 -13.33
C ASN A 6 11.47 -23.19 -13.46
N TYR A 7 12.69 -22.95 -13.94
CA TYR A 7 13.74 -23.96 -14.02
C TYR A 7 14.17 -24.46 -12.64
N VAL A 8 14.31 -23.57 -11.65
CA VAL A 8 14.62 -23.96 -10.26
C VAL A 8 13.48 -24.76 -9.65
N LEU A 9 12.24 -24.31 -9.84
CA LEU A 9 11.05 -24.99 -9.32
C LEU A 9 10.84 -26.38 -9.90
N ALA A 10 11.19 -26.57 -11.18
CA ALA A 10 11.13 -27.90 -11.85
C ALA A 10 12.08 -28.94 -11.23
N LYS A 11 13.10 -28.50 -10.46
CA LYS A 11 14.01 -29.41 -9.74
C LYS A 11 13.44 -29.92 -8.40
N GLY A 12 12.30 -29.37 -7.96
CA GLY A 12 11.59 -29.78 -6.76
C GLY A 12 12.10 -29.15 -5.46
N GLU A 13 11.38 -29.42 -4.39
CA GLU A 13 11.55 -28.82 -3.05
C GLU A 13 12.91 -29.11 -2.38
N ILE A 14 13.64 -30.08 -2.84
CA ILE A 14 14.98 -30.47 -2.33
C ILE A 14 16.02 -29.38 -2.67
N THR A 15 15.72 -28.49 -3.61
CA THR A 15 16.64 -27.42 -4.01
C THR A 15 16.65 -26.31 -2.97
N VAL A 16 17.85 -25.94 -2.47
CA VAL A 16 18.05 -24.89 -1.45
C VAL A 16 17.33 -23.57 -1.79
N HIS A 17 17.15 -23.26 -3.06
CA HIS A 17 16.53 -22.03 -3.54
C HIS A 17 15.06 -22.20 -3.98
N TYR A 18 14.42 -23.34 -3.65
CA TYR A 18 13.04 -23.59 -4.10
C TYR A 18 12.05 -22.53 -3.59
N PHE A 19 12.05 -22.30 -2.29
CA PHE A 19 11.13 -21.35 -1.65
C PHE A 19 11.40 -19.90 -2.08
N ASP A 20 12.66 -19.48 -2.12
CA ASP A 20 13.03 -18.15 -2.59
C ASP A 20 12.62 -17.94 -4.05
N SER A 21 12.88 -18.93 -4.90
CA SER A 21 12.49 -18.87 -6.32
C SER A 21 10.97 -18.82 -6.51
N ARG A 22 10.21 -19.48 -5.63
CA ARG A 22 8.75 -19.43 -5.67
C ARG A 22 8.22 -18.05 -5.31
N ILE A 23 8.74 -17.45 -4.24
CA ILE A 23 8.39 -16.09 -3.81
C ILE A 23 8.74 -15.09 -4.92
N GLU A 24 9.94 -15.16 -5.46
CA GLU A 24 10.40 -14.25 -6.51
C GLU A 24 9.63 -14.42 -7.84
N LEU A 25 9.20 -15.65 -8.17
CA LEU A 25 8.33 -15.88 -9.32
C LEU A 25 6.99 -15.17 -9.15
N ILE A 26 6.36 -15.29 -7.97
CA ILE A 26 5.09 -14.65 -7.65
C ILE A 26 5.24 -13.13 -7.69
N ASN A 27 6.29 -12.59 -7.05
CA ASN A 27 6.60 -11.15 -7.07
C ASN A 27 6.81 -10.63 -8.51
N THR A 28 7.51 -11.39 -9.34
CA THR A 28 7.74 -11.02 -10.75
C THR A 28 6.44 -11.04 -11.56
N ARG A 29 5.55 -12.01 -11.32
CA ARG A 29 4.22 -12.05 -11.95
C ARG A 29 3.33 -10.90 -11.49
N TYR A 30 3.36 -10.61 -10.21
CA TYR A 30 2.64 -9.47 -9.64
C TYR A 30 3.12 -8.15 -10.27
N ALA A 31 4.44 -7.90 -10.30
CA ALA A 31 5.02 -6.72 -10.93
C ALA A 31 4.60 -6.60 -12.42
N LYS A 32 4.65 -7.73 -13.17
CA LYS A 32 4.21 -7.74 -14.57
C LYS A 32 2.74 -7.30 -14.74
N ILE A 33 1.86 -7.70 -13.83
CA ILE A 33 0.43 -7.33 -13.87
C ILE A 33 0.24 -5.86 -13.47
N THR A 34 0.93 -5.40 -12.42
CA THR A 34 0.78 -4.04 -11.90
C THR A 34 1.44 -2.97 -12.80
N GLU A 35 2.50 -3.33 -13.52
CA GLU A 35 3.18 -2.44 -14.47
C GLU A 35 2.50 -2.43 -15.86
N ASN A 36 1.67 -3.43 -16.16
CA ASN A 36 1.04 -3.58 -17.47
C ASN A 36 -0.47 -3.34 -17.38
N ILE A 37 -0.97 -2.34 -18.10
CA ILE A 37 -2.40 -2.02 -18.13
C ILE A 37 -3.24 -3.15 -18.78
N ASN A 38 -2.60 -4.01 -19.58
CA ASN A 38 -3.24 -5.09 -20.34
C ASN A 38 -3.06 -6.45 -19.66
N TYR A 39 -3.68 -6.65 -18.51
CA TYR A 39 -3.77 -7.96 -17.87
C TYR A 39 -5.14 -8.61 -18.13
N THR A 40 -5.17 -9.94 -18.11
CA THR A 40 -6.39 -10.72 -18.27
C THR A 40 -6.92 -11.21 -16.93
N GLN A 41 -8.23 -11.44 -16.83
CA GLN A 41 -8.84 -12.03 -15.63
C GLN A 41 -8.24 -13.40 -15.27
N LYS A 42 -7.78 -14.15 -16.29
CA LYS A 42 -7.09 -15.42 -16.08
C LYS A 42 -5.75 -15.22 -15.37
N GLU A 43 -4.94 -14.24 -15.79
CA GLU A 43 -3.65 -13.93 -15.14
C GLU A 43 -3.83 -13.53 -13.68
N LEU A 44 -4.86 -12.74 -13.35
CA LEU A 44 -5.22 -12.40 -11.97
C LEU A 44 -5.59 -13.63 -11.15
N SER A 45 -6.47 -14.49 -11.69
CA SER A 45 -6.89 -15.72 -11.01
C SER A 45 -5.75 -16.72 -10.81
N ASP A 46 -4.86 -16.84 -11.79
CA ASP A 46 -3.69 -17.72 -11.68
C ASP A 46 -2.70 -17.17 -10.64
N LEU A 47 -2.48 -15.85 -10.59
CA LEU A 47 -1.66 -15.21 -9.58
C LEU A 47 -2.26 -15.35 -8.16
N GLN A 48 -3.57 -15.18 -8.01
CA GLN A 48 -4.28 -15.43 -6.74
C GLN A 48 -4.05 -16.87 -6.24
N LYS A 49 -4.14 -17.85 -7.14
CA LYS A 49 -3.86 -19.26 -6.79
C LYS A 49 -2.40 -19.45 -6.38
N ASP A 50 -1.46 -18.86 -7.11
CA ASP A 50 -0.04 -18.94 -6.79
C ASP A 50 0.26 -18.41 -5.38
N TYR A 51 -0.33 -17.25 -4.99
CA TYR A 51 -0.21 -16.71 -3.63
C TYR A 51 -0.80 -17.67 -2.59
N ASN A 52 -2.02 -18.17 -2.82
CA ASN A 52 -2.67 -19.07 -1.86
C ASN A 52 -1.88 -20.38 -1.67
N ILE A 53 -1.35 -20.96 -2.75
CA ILE A 53 -0.52 -22.16 -2.67
C ILE A 53 0.76 -21.87 -1.90
N ALA A 54 1.46 -20.78 -2.21
CA ALA A 54 2.70 -20.43 -1.53
C ALA A 54 2.49 -20.15 -0.03
N ILE A 55 1.43 -19.42 0.33
CA ILE A 55 1.10 -19.14 1.73
C ILE A 55 0.73 -20.42 2.48
N ASN A 56 0.02 -21.36 1.84
CA ASN A 56 -0.33 -22.64 2.45
C ASN A 56 0.89 -23.54 2.65
N GLU A 57 1.81 -23.59 1.69
CA GLU A 57 3.04 -24.40 1.77
C GLU A 57 4.04 -23.85 2.81
N LEU A 58 4.21 -22.51 2.84
CA LEU A 58 5.15 -21.84 3.74
C LEU A 58 4.57 -21.60 5.13
N GLY A 59 3.25 -21.72 5.26
CA GLY A 59 2.49 -21.39 6.47
C GLY A 59 2.29 -19.88 6.66
N ARG A 60 1.34 -19.52 7.51
CA ARG A 60 1.05 -18.13 7.89
C ARG A 60 1.94 -17.72 9.06
N ASN A 61 3.00 -17.01 8.79
CA ASN A 61 4.01 -16.60 9.76
C ASN A 61 4.66 -15.26 9.35
N SER A 62 5.54 -14.73 10.18
CA SER A 62 6.20 -13.44 9.93
C SER A 62 6.97 -13.35 8.61
N ASN A 63 7.45 -14.45 8.06
CA ASN A 63 8.19 -14.44 6.79
C ASN A 63 7.26 -14.42 5.57
N THR A 64 5.99 -14.84 5.73
CA THR A 64 4.99 -14.82 4.68
C THR A 64 4.11 -13.57 4.68
N VAL A 65 4.28 -12.66 5.65
CA VAL A 65 3.54 -11.38 5.70
C VAL A 65 3.63 -10.58 4.39
N PRO A 66 4.80 -10.45 3.73
CA PRO A 66 4.86 -9.74 2.44
C PRO A 66 3.99 -10.38 1.36
N LEU A 67 3.88 -11.72 1.33
CA LEU A 67 3.00 -12.43 0.40
C LEU A 67 1.52 -12.18 0.74
N ILE A 68 1.17 -12.22 2.03
CA ILE A 68 -0.19 -11.95 2.52
C ILE A 68 -0.61 -10.52 2.17
N LYS A 69 0.29 -9.54 2.37
CA LYS A 69 0.05 -8.14 2.01
C LYS A 69 -0.18 -7.97 0.50
N ASN A 70 0.66 -8.58 -0.33
CA ASN A 70 0.51 -8.50 -1.78
C ASN A 70 -0.75 -9.22 -2.28
N LEU A 71 -1.13 -10.36 -1.66
CA LEU A 71 -2.41 -11.01 -1.93
C LEU A 71 -3.59 -10.11 -1.56
N ALA A 72 -3.57 -9.49 -0.38
CA ALA A 72 -4.62 -8.57 0.04
C ALA A 72 -4.77 -7.40 -0.94
N ARG A 73 -3.66 -6.85 -1.43
CA ARG A 73 -3.67 -5.81 -2.45
C ARG A 73 -4.26 -6.29 -3.77
N LEU A 74 -3.92 -7.51 -4.20
CA LEU A 74 -4.50 -8.14 -5.40
C LEU A 74 -6.02 -8.33 -5.24
N GLU A 75 -6.46 -8.81 -4.08
CA GLU A 75 -7.88 -9.03 -3.77
C GLU A 75 -8.69 -7.73 -3.80
N ALA A 76 -8.20 -6.67 -3.16
CA ALA A 76 -8.92 -5.40 -3.08
C ALA A 76 -8.93 -4.66 -4.43
N PHE A 77 -7.75 -4.39 -5.00
CA PHE A 77 -7.64 -3.44 -6.12
C PHE A 77 -7.84 -4.06 -7.50
N TYR A 78 -7.77 -5.40 -7.61
CA TYR A 78 -7.87 -6.07 -8.91
C TYR A 78 -9.01 -7.09 -8.99
N LEU A 79 -9.38 -7.71 -7.86
CA LEU A 79 -10.42 -8.73 -7.81
C LEU A 79 -11.72 -8.25 -7.14
N GLY A 80 -11.73 -7.09 -6.49
CA GLY A 80 -12.91 -6.51 -5.84
C GLY A 80 -13.36 -7.26 -4.59
N ASN A 81 -12.45 -7.99 -3.93
CA ASN A 81 -12.73 -8.79 -2.74
C ASN A 81 -12.28 -8.06 -1.46
N ASP A 82 -12.83 -6.86 -1.21
CA ASP A 82 -12.40 -5.96 -0.12
C ASP A 82 -12.45 -6.63 1.25
N SER A 83 -13.53 -7.35 1.56
CA SER A 83 -13.68 -8.03 2.86
C SER A 83 -12.59 -9.09 3.10
N LEU A 84 -12.18 -9.82 2.06
CA LEU A 84 -11.10 -10.79 2.16
C LEU A 84 -9.76 -10.09 2.35
N ALA A 85 -9.52 -9.01 1.62
CA ALA A 85 -8.30 -8.22 1.73
C ALA A 85 -8.12 -7.63 3.13
N VAL A 86 -9.17 -7.05 3.71
CA VAL A 86 -9.19 -6.55 5.10
C VAL A 86 -8.86 -7.68 6.07
N ALA A 87 -9.53 -8.84 5.97
CA ALA A 87 -9.29 -9.97 6.87
C ALA A 87 -7.85 -10.50 6.80
N LEU A 88 -7.25 -10.56 5.60
CA LEU A 88 -5.85 -10.96 5.40
C LEU A 88 -4.87 -10.01 6.10
N LEU A 89 -5.09 -8.69 6.00
CA LEU A 89 -4.22 -7.69 6.60
C LEU A 89 -4.40 -7.63 8.12
N GLU A 90 -5.62 -7.73 8.63
CA GLU A 90 -5.89 -7.80 10.07
C GLU A 90 -5.23 -9.03 10.71
N GLU A 91 -5.34 -10.20 10.07
CA GLU A 91 -4.65 -11.41 10.49
C GLU A 91 -3.14 -11.19 10.55
N ALA A 92 -2.54 -10.62 9.50
CA ALA A 92 -1.11 -10.34 9.45
C ALA A 92 -0.68 -9.37 10.57
N ILE A 93 -1.42 -8.28 10.78
CA ILE A 93 -1.15 -7.27 11.83
C ILE A 93 -1.23 -7.88 13.24
N ALA A 94 -2.10 -8.88 13.45
CA ALA A 94 -2.30 -9.56 14.73
C ALA A 94 -1.23 -10.61 15.05
N MET A 95 -0.37 -11.00 14.09
CA MET A 95 0.68 -12.00 14.32
C MET A 95 1.68 -11.52 15.37
N ARG A 96 1.93 -12.34 16.40
CA ARG A 96 2.83 -11.99 17.52
C ARG A 96 4.28 -11.74 17.09
N SER A 97 4.75 -12.43 16.07
CA SER A 97 6.14 -12.39 15.58
C SER A 97 6.32 -11.51 14.34
N ILE A 98 5.32 -10.67 13.99
CA ILE A 98 5.43 -9.77 12.84
C ILE A 98 6.56 -8.76 13.06
N LYS A 99 7.36 -8.53 12.03
CA LYS A 99 8.39 -7.48 12.07
C LYS A 99 7.72 -6.10 12.12
N PRO A 100 8.26 -5.13 12.89
CA PRO A 100 7.65 -3.80 12.99
C PRO A 100 7.42 -3.11 11.65
N ALA A 101 8.37 -3.22 10.72
CA ALA A 101 8.25 -2.65 9.37
C ALA A 101 7.10 -3.30 8.57
N ASP A 102 7.03 -4.64 8.55
CA ASP A 102 5.96 -5.36 7.86
C ASP A 102 4.58 -5.01 8.45
N LYS A 103 4.51 -4.83 9.79
CA LYS A 103 3.28 -4.38 10.47
C LYS A 103 2.88 -2.98 10.04
N ALA A 104 3.82 -2.06 9.94
CA ALA A 104 3.56 -0.69 9.49
C ALA A 104 3.11 -0.67 8.04
N GLU A 105 3.74 -1.44 7.16
CA GLU A 105 3.32 -1.59 5.75
C GLU A 105 1.92 -2.18 5.63
N CYS A 106 1.58 -3.23 6.39
CA CYS A 106 0.23 -3.79 6.41
C CYS A 106 -0.82 -2.78 6.89
N LYS A 107 -0.49 -1.93 7.88
CA LYS A 107 -1.39 -0.86 8.32
C LYS A 107 -1.61 0.19 7.24
N ILE A 108 -0.56 0.58 6.50
CA ILE A 108 -0.69 1.52 5.39
C ILE A 108 -1.57 0.92 4.28
N GLU A 109 -1.35 -0.33 3.92
CA GLU A 109 -2.15 -1.01 2.90
C GLU A 109 -3.62 -1.17 3.32
N LEU A 110 -3.88 -1.51 4.59
CA LEU A 110 -5.23 -1.60 5.14
C LEU A 110 -5.93 -0.23 5.12
N ALA A 111 -5.20 0.83 5.43
CA ALA A 111 -5.71 2.20 5.34
C ALA A 111 -6.06 2.60 3.89
N ASP A 112 -5.24 2.20 2.91
CA ASP A 112 -5.53 2.42 1.48
C ASP A 112 -6.84 1.71 1.07
N ILE A 113 -7.08 0.50 1.56
CA ILE A 113 -8.33 -0.26 1.30
C ILE A 113 -9.52 0.44 1.97
N TYR A 114 -9.41 0.84 3.23
CA TYR A 114 -10.47 1.58 3.91
C TYR A 114 -10.79 2.91 3.23
N LEU A 115 -9.77 3.61 2.73
CA LEU A 115 -10.01 4.84 1.95
C LEU A 115 -10.77 4.55 0.66
N MET A 116 -10.45 3.45 -0.04
CA MET A 116 -11.15 3.03 -1.27
C MET A 116 -12.61 2.65 -0.99
N THR A 117 -12.89 2.01 0.16
CA THR A 117 -14.26 1.63 0.56
C THR A 117 -15.06 2.77 1.19
N GLY A 118 -14.43 3.92 1.45
CA GLY A 118 -15.07 5.10 2.03
C GLY A 118 -15.01 5.17 3.56
N ASP A 119 -14.28 4.25 4.20
CA ASP A 119 -14.09 4.20 5.66
C ASP A 119 -12.96 5.14 6.09
N VAL A 120 -13.21 6.45 5.92
CA VAL A 120 -12.22 7.53 6.08
C VAL A 120 -11.61 7.57 7.47
N TRP A 121 -12.39 7.30 8.52
CA TRP A 121 -11.92 7.35 9.90
C TRP A 121 -10.92 6.23 10.21
N GLU A 122 -11.21 5.03 9.76
CA GLU A 122 -10.35 3.86 9.89
C GLU A 122 -9.03 4.07 9.14
N ALA A 123 -9.11 4.62 7.92
CA ALA A 123 -7.94 4.97 7.14
C ALA A 123 -7.06 6.02 7.85
N THR A 124 -7.66 7.12 8.32
CA THR A 124 -6.98 8.19 9.08
C THR A 124 -6.31 7.63 10.34
N LEU A 125 -7.00 6.76 11.08
CA LEU A 125 -6.46 6.16 12.29
C LEU A 125 -5.22 5.32 12.02
N LEU A 126 -5.26 4.47 10.99
CA LEU A 126 -4.15 3.58 10.64
C LEU A 126 -2.94 4.36 10.13
N TYR A 127 -3.13 5.34 9.23
CA TYR A 127 -2.03 6.23 8.81
C TYR A 127 -1.42 6.97 10.01
N SER A 128 -2.27 7.52 10.90
CA SER A 128 -1.80 8.23 12.11
C SER A 128 -1.03 7.33 13.07
N GLN A 129 -1.38 6.04 13.18
CA GLN A 129 -0.63 5.09 13.99
C GLN A 129 0.79 4.88 13.47
N VAL A 130 1.00 4.86 12.14
CA VAL A 130 2.31 4.68 11.54
C VAL A 130 3.12 5.99 11.58
N GLU A 131 2.51 7.13 11.20
CA GLU A 131 3.21 8.42 11.17
C GLU A 131 3.69 8.88 12.56
N LYS A 132 2.97 8.51 13.62
CA LYS A 132 3.30 8.89 15.02
C LYS A 132 4.11 7.83 15.76
N ASP A 133 4.31 6.66 15.15
CA ASP A 133 5.12 5.61 15.76
C ASP A 133 6.54 6.08 15.96
N LYS A 134 7.07 5.88 17.18
CA LYS A 134 8.42 6.35 17.57
C LYS A 134 9.53 5.80 16.68
N ASP A 135 9.33 4.59 16.14
CA ASP A 135 10.32 3.89 15.32
C ASP A 135 10.24 4.33 13.84
N PHE A 136 9.12 4.91 13.39
CA PHE A 136 8.89 5.26 11.98
C PHE A 136 8.69 6.74 11.70
N LYS A 137 8.36 7.58 12.70
CA LYS A 137 7.96 8.99 12.51
C LYS A 137 8.97 9.85 11.72
N ASN A 138 10.25 9.49 11.74
CA ASN A 138 11.32 10.17 11.00
C ASN A 138 11.89 9.31 9.87
N GLU A 139 11.29 8.15 9.60
CA GLU A 139 11.71 7.19 8.60
C GLU A 139 10.80 7.24 7.37
N PRO A 140 11.21 6.67 6.23
CA PRO A 140 10.42 6.70 5.00
C PRO A 140 8.99 6.19 5.14
N LEU A 141 8.74 5.16 5.97
CA LEU A 141 7.39 4.62 6.21
C LEU A 141 6.50 5.63 6.94
N GLY A 142 7.02 6.31 7.96
CA GLY A 142 6.26 7.35 8.66
C GLY A 142 5.98 8.56 7.77
N HIS A 143 6.96 8.97 6.95
CA HIS A 143 6.75 10.03 5.96
C HIS A 143 5.72 9.64 4.90
N LEU A 144 5.74 8.37 4.43
CA LEU A 144 4.73 7.86 3.50
C LEU A 144 3.33 7.87 4.13
N ALA A 145 3.20 7.38 5.37
CA ALA A 145 1.93 7.38 6.08
C ALA A 145 1.39 8.81 6.27
N LYS A 146 2.25 9.76 6.64
CA LYS A 146 1.91 11.17 6.77
C LYS A 146 1.48 11.78 5.44
N PHE A 147 2.18 11.47 4.35
CA PHE A 147 1.80 11.94 3.01
C PHE A 147 0.42 11.41 2.59
N LYS A 148 0.17 10.11 2.81
CA LYS A 148 -1.14 9.50 2.53
C LYS A 148 -2.26 10.11 3.37
N ASN A 149 -2.00 10.41 4.64
CA ASN A 149 -2.95 11.09 5.53
C ASN A 149 -3.24 12.53 5.06
N ALA A 150 -2.22 13.26 4.59
CA ALA A 150 -2.40 14.57 3.99
C ALA A 150 -3.22 14.50 2.68
N LYS A 151 -2.97 13.51 1.82
CA LYS A 151 -3.79 13.25 0.63
C LYS A 151 -5.25 12.93 0.99
N LEU A 152 -5.49 12.13 2.03
CA LEU A 152 -6.83 11.84 2.53
C LEU A 152 -7.50 13.14 2.96
N SER A 153 -6.82 13.99 3.76
CA SER A 153 -7.33 15.31 4.17
C SER A 153 -7.68 16.19 2.96
N TYR A 154 -6.86 16.16 1.91
CA TYR A 154 -7.17 16.85 0.66
C TYR A 154 -8.46 16.32 0.00
N TYR A 155 -8.63 14.99 -0.09
CA TYR A 155 -9.82 14.37 -0.72
C TYR A 155 -11.12 14.65 0.03
N ILE A 156 -11.08 14.88 1.35
CA ILE A 156 -12.26 15.24 2.13
C ILE A 156 -12.48 16.75 2.27
N GLY A 157 -11.68 17.57 1.58
CA GLY A 157 -11.81 19.02 1.55
C GLY A 157 -11.17 19.77 2.72
N GLU A 158 -10.40 19.08 3.57
CA GLU A 158 -9.67 19.68 4.70
C GLU A 158 -8.32 20.27 4.23
N PHE A 159 -8.39 21.27 3.33
CA PHE A 159 -7.24 21.79 2.58
C PHE A 159 -6.17 22.43 3.46
N ASP A 160 -6.57 23.24 4.45
CA ASP A 160 -5.64 23.89 5.38
C ASP A 160 -4.86 22.87 6.18
N TRP A 161 -5.53 21.82 6.63
CA TRP A 161 -4.91 20.73 7.36
C TRP A 161 -3.99 19.90 6.46
N ALA A 162 -4.44 19.56 5.25
CA ALA A 162 -3.62 18.88 4.25
C ALA A 162 -2.34 19.67 3.96
N LYS A 163 -2.46 20.98 3.71
CA LYS A 163 -1.33 21.86 3.43
C LYS A 163 -0.34 21.91 4.59
N ALA A 164 -0.82 22.05 5.83
CA ALA A 164 0.03 22.08 7.01
C ALA A 164 0.86 20.79 7.17
N GLN A 165 0.26 19.62 6.89
CA GLN A 165 0.97 18.34 6.92
C GLN A 165 2.01 18.22 5.78
N LEU A 166 1.65 18.67 4.57
CA LEU A 166 2.53 18.64 3.40
C LEU A 166 3.72 19.57 3.56
N ASP A 167 3.56 20.75 4.17
CA ASP A 167 4.63 21.70 4.42
C ASP A 167 5.74 21.10 5.32
N VAL A 168 5.36 20.26 6.29
CA VAL A 168 6.33 19.51 7.10
C VAL A 168 7.10 18.48 6.27
N LEU A 169 6.46 17.86 5.29
CA LEU A 169 7.06 16.81 4.44
C LEU A 169 8.00 17.34 3.37
N LYS A 170 7.95 18.62 3.03
CA LYS A 170 8.89 19.27 2.08
C LYS A 170 10.36 19.14 2.51
N ALA A 171 10.60 18.99 3.81
CA ALA A 171 11.94 18.77 4.38
C ALA A 171 12.23 17.28 4.66
N ALA A 172 11.41 16.35 4.16
CA ALA A 172 11.57 14.91 4.39
C ALA A 172 12.85 14.38 3.73
N THR A 173 13.42 13.35 4.31
CA THR A 173 14.64 12.69 3.81
C THR A 173 14.42 11.97 2.48
N SER A 174 13.22 11.47 2.22
CA SER A 174 12.85 10.90 0.92
C SER A 174 12.56 12.00 -0.10
N LYS A 175 13.42 12.17 -1.09
CA LYS A 175 13.24 13.15 -2.17
C LYS A 175 11.92 12.94 -2.95
N LEU A 176 11.50 11.70 -3.14
CA LEU A 176 10.26 11.38 -3.83
C LEU A 176 9.05 11.92 -3.03
N ILE A 177 8.96 11.58 -1.74
CA ILE A 177 7.87 12.05 -0.88
C ILE A 177 7.90 13.58 -0.73
N ALA A 178 9.08 14.18 -0.65
CA ALA A 178 9.23 15.64 -0.56
C ALA A 178 8.72 16.33 -1.84
N ASN A 179 9.03 15.78 -3.01
CA ASN A 179 8.55 16.30 -4.30
C ASN A 179 7.03 16.18 -4.43
N ASP A 180 6.48 15.00 -4.12
CA ASP A 180 5.03 14.75 -4.16
C ASP A 180 4.28 15.67 -3.18
N ALA A 181 4.85 15.88 -1.98
CA ALA A 181 4.29 16.79 -0.99
C ALA A 181 4.34 18.26 -1.46
N MET A 182 5.42 18.66 -2.12
CA MET A 182 5.56 20.01 -2.69
C MET A 182 4.55 20.23 -3.81
N GLU A 183 4.40 19.26 -4.72
CA GLU A 183 3.46 19.35 -5.84
C GLU A 183 2.02 19.48 -5.34
N LEU A 184 1.59 18.62 -4.42
CA LEU A 184 0.23 18.69 -3.86
C LEU A 184 0.03 19.97 -3.04
N SER A 185 1.03 20.44 -2.28
CA SER A 185 0.94 21.70 -1.53
C SER A 185 0.82 22.92 -2.45
N LEU A 186 1.53 22.94 -3.59
CA LEU A 186 1.40 23.98 -4.60
C LEU A 186 0.01 23.93 -5.25
N LEU A 187 -0.46 22.74 -5.63
CA LEU A 187 -1.82 22.57 -6.19
C LEU A 187 -2.87 23.13 -5.25
N ILE A 188 -2.80 22.85 -3.95
CA ILE A 188 -3.70 23.43 -2.96
C ILE A 188 -3.57 24.95 -2.93
N SER A 189 -2.34 25.50 -2.87
CA SER A 189 -2.13 26.94 -2.76
C SER A 189 -2.60 27.72 -3.98
N ASP A 190 -2.47 27.16 -5.17
CA ASP A 190 -2.84 27.80 -6.43
C ASP A 190 -4.36 27.81 -6.68
N ASN A 191 -5.10 26.92 -5.98
CA ASN A 191 -6.53 26.71 -6.21
C ASN A 191 -7.42 27.04 -5.00
N ILE A 192 -6.86 27.46 -3.87
CA ILE A 192 -7.63 27.98 -2.75
C ILE A 192 -7.68 29.49 -2.82
N ASP A 193 -8.91 30.02 -2.96
CA ASP A 193 -9.14 31.47 -2.79
C ASP A 193 -8.96 31.83 -1.31
N PRO A 194 -8.08 32.79 -0.97
CA PRO A 194 -7.87 33.21 0.42
C PRO A 194 -9.11 33.80 1.08
N VAL A 195 -10.16 34.13 0.30
CA VAL A 195 -11.42 34.71 0.80
C VAL A 195 -12.53 33.65 0.93
N ASP A 196 -12.50 32.58 0.11
CA ASP A 196 -13.54 31.53 0.14
C ASP A 196 -12.93 30.18 -0.22
N SER A 197 -12.29 29.54 0.76
CA SER A 197 -11.58 28.27 0.61
C SER A 197 -12.49 27.07 0.27
N SER A 198 -13.83 27.25 0.33
CA SER A 198 -14.78 26.16 0.16
C SER A 198 -15.26 25.94 -1.29
N THR A 199 -15.27 26.97 -2.13
CA THR A 199 -15.99 26.94 -3.42
C THR A 199 -15.14 26.49 -4.61
N VAL A 200 -13.87 26.89 -4.68
CA VAL A 200 -13.03 26.58 -5.85
C VAL A 200 -12.54 25.13 -5.82
N ALA A 201 -12.19 24.64 -4.64
CA ALA A 201 -11.70 23.27 -4.49
C ALA A 201 -12.81 22.22 -4.69
N LEU A 202 -14.06 22.51 -4.31
CA LEU A 202 -15.22 21.65 -4.60
C LEU A 202 -15.53 21.58 -6.10
N ALA A 203 -15.32 22.66 -6.86
CA ALA A 203 -15.52 22.70 -8.30
C ALA A 203 -14.50 21.82 -9.07
N MET A 204 -13.28 21.68 -8.55
CA MET A 204 -12.23 20.82 -9.14
C MET A 204 -12.46 19.33 -8.86
N PHE A 205 -13.23 18.96 -7.82
CA PHE A 205 -13.63 17.59 -7.55
C PHE A 205 -14.80 17.10 -8.42
N ALA A 206 -15.55 18.02 -9.02
CA ALA A 206 -16.75 17.73 -9.81
C ALA A 206 -16.48 17.67 -11.34
N SER A 207 -15.25 17.95 -11.77
CA SER A 207 -14.80 17.91 -13.17
C SER A 207 -13.88 16.71 -13.44
#